data_09b73281e1287d0f8be5107d87a7dea0
#
_entry.id   09b73281e1287d0f8be5107d87a7dea0
#
_cell.length_a   1.000
_cell.length_b   1.000
_cell.length_c   1.000
_cell.angle_alpha   90.00
_cell.angle_beta   90.00
_cell.angle_gamma   90.00
#
_symmetry.space_group_name_H-M   'P 1'
#
loop_
_entity.id
_entity.type
_entity.pdbx_description
1 polymer ?
#
loop_
_entity_poly.entity_id
_entity_poly.type
_entity_poly.pdbx_seq_one_letter_code
_entity_poly.pdbx_strand_id
1 'polypeptide(L)'
;MTSIISLKKVRCKNCHKCIRSCPVKSIQFKDDQAQIMPEECILCGTCLEVCPQNAKTVLSDIFKIRGYIKTGATTVVSLAPSFVGMGMPPAKTVGILKRLGFTHVHETAEGALMVSAEYAHLCELGTMENIITTCCPTVNALIE
;
A
#
# COMPACT_ATOMS: atom_id res chain seq x y z
N MET A 1 -5.45 0.53 16.04
CA MET A 1 -4.60 0.71 14.83
C MET A 1 -4.88 2.07 14.19
N THR A 2 -3.87 2.82 13.77
CA THR A 2 -4.07 4.08 13.03
C THR A 2 -4.61 3.76 11.64
N SER A 3 -5.78 4.30 11.30
CA SER A 3 -6.37 4.09 9.98
C SER A 3 -5.46 4.66 8.88
N ILE A 4 -4.99 3.81 7.96
CA ILE A 4 -4.17 4.20 6.81
C ILE A 4 -4.97 5.08 5.84
N ILE A 5 -6.27 4.80 5.70
CA ILE A 5 -7.19 5.60 4.87
C ILE A 5 -7.95 6.55 5.78
N SER A 6 -7.83 7.84 5.52
CA SER A 6 -8.47 8.91 6.31
C SER A 6 -9.51 9.69 5.49
N LEU A 7 -10.36 10.43 6.20
CA LEU A 7 -11.40 11.27 5.61
C LEU A 7 -11.04 12.76 5.75
N LYS A 8 -11.04 13.48 4.64
CA LYS A 8 -11.05 14.95 4.64
C LYS A 8 -12.49 15.44 4.82
N LYS A 9 -12.89 15.69 6.05
CA LYS A 9 -14.28 16.05 6.43
C LYS A 9 -14.86 17.18 5.56
N VAL A 10 -14.09 18.23 5.32
CA VAL A 10 -14.52 19.43 4.54
C VAL A 10 -14.91 19.07 3.10
N ARG A 11 -14.35 18.01 2.52
CA ARG A 11 -14.63 17.58 1.15
C ARG A 11 -15.79 16.60 1.04
N CYS A 12 -16.16 15.94 2.12
CA CYS A 12 -17.24 14.96 2.09
C CYS A 12 -18.61 15.64 1.92
N LYS A 13 -19.36 15.22 0.91
CA LYS A 13 -20.73 15.73 0.61
C LYS A 13 -21.80 14.68 0.97
N ASN A 14 -21.45 13.69 1.78
CA ASN A 14 -22.38 12.68 2.27
C ASN A 14 -23.19 11.94 1.18
N CYS A 15 -22.57 11.74 0.00
CA CYS A 15 -23.22 11.06 -1.13
C CYS A 15 -23.32 9.53 -0.95
N HIS A 16 -22.72 8.97 0.10
CA HIS A 16 -22.73 7.55 0.49
C HIS A 16 -22.17 6.58 -0.56
N LYS A 17 -21.53 7.07 -1.63
CA LYS A 17 -21.00 6.20 -2.69
C LYS A 17 -19.97 5.23 -2.16
N CYS A 18 -19.04 5.69 -1.28
CA CYS A 18 -18.02 4.83 -0.66
C CYS A 18 -18.64 3.77 0.26
N ILE A 19 -19.73 4.09 0.98
CA ILE A 19 -20.46 3.14 1.84
C ILE A 19 -21.03 2.01 0.99
N ARG A 20 -21.74 2.36 -0.10
CA ARG A 20 -22.35 1.37 -1.00
C ARG A 20 -21.33 0.49 -1.70
N SER A 21 -20.18 1.06 -2.06
CA SER A 21 -19.13 0.36 -2.83
C SER A 21 -18.14 -0.41 -1.97
N CYS A 22 -18.21 -0.30 -0.63
CA CYS A 22 -17.32 -1.05 0.24
C CYS A 22 -17.67 -2.55 0.22
N PRO A 23 -16.76 -3.45 -0.20
CA PRO A 23 -17.06 -4.88 -0.30
C PRO A 23 -17.32 -5.51 1.07
N VAL A 24 -16.59 -5.09 2.10
CA VAL A 24 -16.73 -5.61 3.48
C VAL A 24 -17.58 -4.72 4.38
N LYS A 25 -18.21 -3.67 3.85
CA LYS A 25 -19.09 -2.75 4.60
C LYS A 25 -18.44 -2.04 5.79
N SER A 26 -17.13 -1.91 5.81
CA SER A 26 -16.35 -1.26 6.87
C SER A 26 -16.48 0.28 6.91
N ILE A 27 -17.45 0.86 6.22
CA ILE A 27 -17.70 2.31 6.24
C ILE A 27 -19.12 2.58 6.75
N GLN A 28 -19.19 3.22 7.90
CA GLN A 28 -20.45 3.64 8.52
C GLN A 28 -20.69 5.14 8.37
N PHE A 29 -21.95 5.56 8.43
CA PHE A 29 -22.34 6.96 8.51
C PHE A 29 -22.50 7.33 10.00
N LYS A 30 -21.61 8.19 10.49
CA LYS A 30 -21.60 8.66 11.89
C LYS A 30 -21.15 10.12 11.92
N ASP A 31 -21.78 10.91 12.78
CA ASP A 31 -21.47 12.33 12.94
C ASP A 31 -21.51 13.09 11.60
N ASP A 32 -22.53 12.85 10.80
CA ASP A 32 -22.75 13.40 9.45
C ASP A 32 -21.58 13.15 8.48
N GLN A 33 -20.84 12.05 8.66
CA GLN A 33 -19.69 11.72 7.85
C GLN A 33 -19.57 10.20 7.59
N ALA A 34 -19.02 9.85 6.43
CA ALA A 34 -18.71 8.47 6.09
C ALA A 34 -17.36 8.07 6.73
N GLN A 35 -17.41 7.45 7.91
CA GLN A 35 -16.24 7.04 8.68
C GLN A 35 -15.85 5.59 8.38
N ILE A 36 -14.55 5.29 8.34
CA ILE A 36 -14.02 3.94 8.15
C ILE A 36 -13.82 3.29 9.52
N MET A 37 -14.27 2.06 9.67
CA MET A 37 -13.99 1.20 10.83
C MET A 37 -12.67 0.46 10.55
N PRO A 38 -11.57 0.79 11.23
CA PRO A 38 -10.26 0.26 10.90
C PRO A 38 -10.14 -1.26 11.08
N GLU A 39 -10.87 -1.81 12.05
CA GLU A 39 -10.87 -3.23 12.41
C GLU A 39 -11.50 -4.11 11.32
N GLU A 40 -12.43 -3.55 10.55
CA GLU A 40 -13.13 -4.26 9.48
C GLU A 40 -12.59 -3.93 8.09
N CYS A 41 -11.63 -2.99 8.00
CA CYS A 41 -11.13 -2.47 6.74
C CYS A 41 -10.00 -3.33 6.17
N ILE A 42 -10.25 -3.98 5.03
CA ILE A 42 -9.26 -4.79 4.30
C ILE A 42 -8.29 -3.96 3.43
N LEU A 43 -8.27 -2.66 3.53
CA LEU A 43 -7.36 -1.74 2.83
C LEU A 43 -7.42 -1.82 1.29
N CYS A 44 -8.51 -2.30 0.69
CA CYS A 44 -8.63 -2.51 -0.76
C CYS A 44 -8.59 -1.22 -1.61
N GLY A 45 -8.78 -0.05 -1.02
CA GLY A 45 -8.71 1.24 -1.72
C GLY A 45 -9.95 1.64 -2.53
N THR A 46 -10.95 0.79 -2.72
CA THR A 46 -12.16 1.07 -3.52
C THR A 46 -12.83 2.40 -3.14
N CYS A 47 -12.86 2.74 -1.85
CA CYS A 47 -13.46 4.00 -1.38
C CYS A 47 -12.70 5.26 -1.82
N LEU A 48 -11.42 5.14 -2.16
CA LEU A 48 -10.61 6.22 -2.73
C LEU A 48 -11.01 6.48 -4.18
N GLU A 49 -11.12 5.40 -4.98
CA GLU A 49 -11.43 5.48 -6.41
C GLU A 49 -12.84 5.98 -6.67
N VAL A 50 -13.84 5.45 -5.93
CA VAL A 50 -15.25 5.80 -6.16
C VAL A 50 -15.63 7.17 -5.61
N CYS A 51 -14.80 7.84 -4.84
CA CYS A 51 -15.14 9.11 -4.20
C CYS A 51 -15.09 10.29 -5.19
N PRO A 52 -16.22 10.83 -5.68
CA PRO A 52 -16.20 11.91 -6.64
C PRO A 52 -15.68 13.23 -6.06
N GLN A 53 -15.63 13.34 -4.75
CA GLN A 53 -15.16 14.52 -4.02
C GLN A 53 -13.68 14.42 -3.62
N ASN A 54 -13.00 13.30 -3.90
CA ASN A 54 -11.66 13.03 -3.40
C ASN A 54 -11.53 13.31 -1.88
N ALA A 55 -12.58 12.94 -1.13
CA ALA A 55 -12.65 13.16 0.31
C ALA A 55 -11.88 12.09 1.10
N LYS A 56 -11.65 10.92 0.51
CA LYS A 56 -10.79 9.88 1.10
C LYS A 56 -9.34 10.13 0.67
N THR A 57 -8.41 9.86 1.58
CA THR A 57 -6.97 10.04 1.32
C THR A 57 -6.18 8.99 2.08
N VAL A 58 -5.02 8.64 1.55
CA VAL A 58 -4.05 7.76 2.22
C VAL A 58 -3.07 8.63 3.02
N LEU A 59 -2.66 8.17 4.18
CA LEU A 59 -1.56 8.79 4.93
C LEU A 59 -0.28 8.65 4.10
N SER A 60 0.43 9.76 3.96
CA SER A 60 1.67 9.81 3.18
C SER A 60 2.86 10.08 4.09
N ASP A 61 3.89 9.26 3.97
CA ASP A 61 5.14 9.41 4.69
C ASP A 61 6.18 10.29 3.96
N ILE A 62 5.77 10.99 2.88
CA ILE A 62 6.69 11.84 2.09
C ILE A 62 7.47 12.83 2.96
N PHE A 63 6.82 13.44 3.96
CA PHE A 63 7.50 14.39 4.85
C PHE A 63 8.55 13.71 5.73
N LYS A 64 8.30 12.48 6.20
CA LYS A 64 9.27 11.68 6.96
C LYS A 64 10.47 11.33 6.09
N ILE A 65 10.21 10.83 4.87
CA ILE A 65 11.26 10.47 3.91
C ILE A 65 12.14 11.68 3.59
N ARG A 66 11.53 12.84 3.31
CA ARG A 66 12.28 14.09 3.10
C ARG A 66 13.11 14.49 4.32
N GLY A 67 12.60 14.25 5.53
CA GLY A 67 13.35 14.44 6.78
C GLY A 67 14.59 13.58 6.83
N TYR A 68 14.46 12.29 6.59
CA TYR A 68 15.59 11.33 6.58
C TYR A 68 16.65 11.70 5.54
N ILE A 69 16.24 12.06 4.33
CA ILE A 69 17.17 12.52 3.28
C ILE A 69 17.92 13.78 3.72
N LYS A 70 17.21 14.76 4.31
CA LYS A 70 17.84 16.00 4.80
C LYS A 70 18.83 15.79 5.95
N THR A 71 18.60 14.82 6.81
CA THR A 71 19.49 14.49 7.93
C THR A 71 20.66 13.60 7.51
N GLY A 72 20.77 13.21 6.24
CA GLY A 72 21.81 12.32 5.74
C GLY A 72 21.65 10.86 6.18
N ALA A 73 20.45 10.46 6.62
CA ALA A 73 20.19 9.07 6.98
C ALA A 73 20.28 8.16 5.73
N THR A 74 20.81 6.94 5.92
CA THR A 74 20.79 5.93 4.86
C THR A 74 19.35 5.57 4.49
N THR A 75 19.01 5.79 3.23
CA THR A 75 17.67 5.50 2.69
C THR A 75 17.75 4.50 1.56
N VAL A 76 16.88 3.51 1.57
CA VAL A 76 16.80 2.46 0.57
C VAL A 76 15.43 2.50 -0.10
N VAL A 77 15.41 2.47 -1.43
CA VAL A 77 14.18 2.31 -2.22
C VAL A 77 14.09 0.87 -2.69
N SER A 78 12.97 0.22 -2.41
CA SER A 78 12.57 -1.04 -3.05
C SER A 78 11.65 -0.72 -4.21
N LEU A 79 12.14 -0.88 -5.43
CA LEU A 79 11.46 -0.48 -6.66
C LEU A 79 10.58 -1.62 -7.17
N ALA A 80 9.28 -1.39 -7.20
CA ALA A 80 8.32 -2.40 -7.66
C ALA A 80 8.49 -2.71 -9.16
N PRO A 81 8.32 -3.96 -9.62
CA PRO A 81 8.48 -4.34 -11.03
C PRO A 81 7.63 -3.53 -12.01
N SER A 82 6.49 -3.01 -11.56
CA SER A 82 5.60 -2.15 -12.35
C SER A 82 6.24 -0.85 -12.86
N PHE A 83 7.40 -0.45 -12.34
CA PHE A 83 8.12 0.75 -12.81
C PHE A 83 8.49 0.67 -14.30
N VAL A 84 8.70 -0.53 -14.84
CA VAL A 84 8.97 -0.76 -16.26
C VAL A 84 7.81 -0.26 -17.14
N GLY A 85 6.56 -0.44 -16.66
CA GLY A 85 5.36 0.04 -17.33
C GLY A 85 5.18 1.56 -17.38
N MET A 86 6.01 2.33 -16.66
CA MET A 86 5.98 3.79 -16.70
C MET A 86 6.58 4.39 -17.99
N GLY A 87 7.06 3.56 -18.91
CA GLY A 87 7.64 4.01 -20.20
C GLY A 87 8.98 4.76 -20.07
N MET A 88 9.63 4.67 -18.93
CA MET A 88 10.91 5.31 -18.66
C MET A 88 12.03 4.26 -18.59
N PRO A 89 13.20 4.50 -19.21
CA PRO A 89 14.32 3.57 -19.09
C PRO A 89 14.72 3.33 -17.63
N PRO A 90 14.98 2.06 -17.22
CA PRO A 90 15.33 1.71 -15.84
C PRO A 90 16.47 2.56 -15.25
N ALA A 91 17.54 2.75 -16.01
CA ALA A 91 18.69 3.57 -15.59
C ALA A 91 18.29 5.03 -15.28
N LYS A 92 17.34 5.59 -16.03
CA LYS A 92 16.83 6.95 -15.79
C LYS A 92 16.02 7.01 -14.50
N THR A 93 15.19 6.01 -14.24
CA THR A 93 14.40 5.90 -12.99
C THR A 93 15.33 5.83 -11.78
N VAL A 94 16.32 4.95 -11.80
CA VAL A 94 17.34 4.84 -10.74
C VAL A 94 18.11 6.17 -10.58
N GLY A 95 18.51 6.79 -11.67
CA GLY A 95 19.22 8.08 -11.65
C GLY A 95 18.39 9.20 -11.01
N ILE A 96 17.08 9.26 -11.27
CA ILE A 96 16.17 10.23 -10.65
C ILE A 96 16.08 9.99 -9.15
N LEU A 97 15.91 8.74 -8.70
CA LEU A 97 15.81 8.40 -7.30
C LEU A 97 17.09 8.77 -6.54
N LYS A 98 18.26 8.48 -7.10
CA LYS A 98 19.53 8.90 -6.51
C LYS A 98 19.67 10.43 -6.44
N ARG A 99 19.24 11.16 -7.47
CA ARG A 99 19.22 12.64 -7.45
C ARG A 99 18.24 13.23 -6.45
N LEU A 100 17.17 12.52 -6.11
CA LEU A 100 16.26 12.89 -5.02
C LEU A 100 16.88 12.72 -3.63
N GLY A 101 18.03 12.02 -3.53
CA GLY A 101 18.80 11.85 -2.30
C GLY A 101 18.71 10.48 -1.68
N PHE A 102 18.11 9.48 -2.36
CA PHE A 102 18.13 8.10 -1.88
C PHE A 102 19.52 7.49 -2.00
N THR A 103 19.95 6.80 -0.93
CA THR A 103 21.29 6.20 -0.84
C THR A 103 21.40 4.95 -1.72
N HIS A 104 20.40 4.07 -1.63
CA HIS A 104 20.36 2.81 -2.37
C HIS A 104 19.02 2.63 -3.08
N VAL A 105 19.07 1.96 -4.24
CA VAL A 105 17.89 1.58 -5.02
C VAL A 105 18.05 0.13 -5.41
N HIS A 106 17.13 -0.73 -4.98
CA HIS A 106 17.06 -2.16 -5.27
C HIS A 106 15.72 -2.49 -5.91
N GLU A 107 15.65 -3.58 -6.65
CA GLU A 107 14.41 -4.07 -7.21
C GLU A 107 13.71 -4.99 -6.19
N THR A 108 12.40 -4.81 -5.99
CA THR A 108 11.60 -5.71 -5.15
C THR A 108 11.61 -7.15 -5.69
N ALA A 109 11.86 -7.32 -6.99
CA ALA A 109 12.00 -8.63 -7.63
C ALA A 109 13.12 -9.48 -7.04
N GLU A 110 14.23 -8.87 -6.59
CA GLU A 110 15.34 -9.59 -5.92
C GLU A 110 14.83 -10.28 -4.64
N GLY A 111 14.09 -9.55 -3.81
CA GLY A 111 13.47 -10.11 -2.60
C GLY A 111 12.41 -11.18 -2.93
N ALA A 112 11.63 -10.98 -3.99
CA ALA A 112 10.63 -11.95 -4.43
C ALA A 112 11.27 -13.28 -4.86
N LEU A 113 12.42 -13.25 -5.52
CA LEU A 113 13.17 -14.46 -5.89
C LEU A 113 13.63 -15.23 -4.64
N MET A 114 14.14 -14.53 -3.63
CA MET A 114 14.57 -15.16 -2.37
C MET A 114 13.38 -15.82 -1.65
N VAL A 115 12.27 -15.13 -1.54
CA VAL A 115 11.04 -15.64 -0.91
C VAL A 115 10.48 -16.83 -1.71
N SER A 116 10.50 -16.78 -3.04
CA SER A 116 10.06 -17.90 -3.88
C SER A 116 10.89 -19.15 -3.69
N ALA A 117 12.20 -19.01 -3.52
CA ALA A 117 13.09 -20.12 -3.23
C ALA A 117 12.77 -20.76 -1.86
N GLU A 118 12.48 -19.94 -0.85
CA GLU A 118 12.07 -20.42 0.47
C GLU A 118 10.73 -21.14 0.43
N TYR A 119 9.76 -20.63 -0.34
CA TYR A 119 8.48 -21.34 -0.53
C TYR A 119 8.66 -22.70 -1.21
N ALA A 120 9.53 -22.81 -2.21
CA ALA A 120 9.86 -24.09 -2.84
C ALA A 120 10.44 -25.08 -1.81
N HIS A 121 11.33 -24.61 -0.97
CA HIS A 121 11.91 -25.42 0.11
C HIS A 121 10.85 -25.88 1.13
N LEU A 122 9.96 -25.01 1.55
CA LEU A 122 8.85 -25.38 2.45
C LEU A 122 7.90 -26.42 1.83
N CYS A 123 7.65 -26.32 0.52
CA CYS A 123 6.86 -27.32 -0.20
C CYS A 123 7.59 -28.69 -0.25
N GLU A 124 8.92 -28.70 -0.46
CA GLU A 124 9.72 -29.92 -0.48
C GLU A 124 9.76 -30.61 0.91
N LEU A 125 9.80 -29.84 1.98
CA LEU A 125 9.79 -30.37 3.36
C LEU A 125 8.46 -31.08 3.70
N GLY A 126 7.34 -30.75 3.05
CA GLY A 126 6.05 -31.36 3.25
C GLY A 126 5.48 -31.26 4.67
N THR A 127 5.96 -30.28 5.46
CA THR A 127 5.56 -30.08 6.85
C THR A 127 4.20 -29.35 6.99
N MET A 128 3.72 -28.75 5.92
CA MET A 128 2.46 -28.02 5.87
C MET A 128 1.52 -28.64 4.84
N GLU A 129 0.27 -28.93 5.23
CA GLU A 129 -0.74 -29.47 4.32
C GLU A 129 -1.25 -28.42 3.31
N ASN A 130 -1.40 -27.17 3.77
CA ASN A 130 -1.86 -26.04 2.95
C ASN A 130 -0.95 -24.84 3.16
N ILE A 131 -0.46 -24.28 2.06
CA ILE A 131 0.37 -23.07 2.08
C ILE A 131 -0.34 -22.00 1.26
N ILE A 132 -0.78 -20.92 1.91
CA ILE A 132 -1.33 -19.73 1.27
C ILE A 132 -0.29 -18.61 1.36
N THR A 133 0.24 -18.21 0.21
CA THR A 133 1.28 -17.17 0.13
C THR A 133 0.70 -15.87 -0.41
N THR A 134 0.94 -14.76 0.26
CA THR A 134 0.55 -13.45 -0.26
C THR A 134 1.37 -12.33 0.37
N CYS A 135 1.74 -11.34 -0.43
CA CYS A 135 2.28 -10.06 0.02
C CYS A 135 1.21 -8.95 0.06
N CYS A 136 -0.03 -9.26 -0.32
CA CYS A 136 -1.12 -8.31 -0.39
C CYS A 136 -1.78 -8.12 0.98
N PRO A 137 -1.75 -6.90 1.58
CA PRO A 137 -2.40 -6.64 2.88
C PRO A 137 -3.91 -6.95 2.87
N THR A 138 -4.57 -6.74 1.73
CA THR A 138 -6.00 -7.05 1.57
C THR A 138 -6.28 -8.55 1.71
N VAL A 139 -5.44 -9.38 1.09
CA VAL A 139 -5.61 -10.85 1.18
C VAL A 139 -5.30 -11.33 2.60
N ASN A 140 -4.25 -10.80 3.24
CA ASN A 140 -3.95 -11.11 4.64
C ASN A 140 -5.14 -10.80 5.55
N ALA A 141 -5.71 -9.61 5.45
CA ALA A 141 -6.86 -9.19 6.25
C ALA A 141 -8.17 -9.93 5.93
N LEU A 142 -8.25 -10.65 4.80
CA LEU A 142 -9.40 -11.50 4.46
C LEU A 142 -9.27 -12.93 5.00
N ILE A 143 -8.04 -13.37 5.27
CA ILE A 143 -7.75 -14.73 5.76
C ILE A 143 -7.73 -14.77 7.29
N GLU A 144 -7.25 -13.71 7.94
CA GLU A 144 -7.30 -13.53 9.40
C GLU A 144 -8.72 -13.33 9.93
#